data_2b671c5e58052aca7dcfc373701162bb
#
_entry.id   2b671c5e58052aca7dcfc373701162bb
#
_cell.length_a   1.000
_cell.length_b   1.000
_cell.length_c   1.000
_cell.angle_alpha   90.00
_cell.angle_beta   90.00
_cell.angle_gamma   90.00
#
_symmetry.space_group_name_H-M   'P 1'
#
loop_
_entity.id
_entity.type
_entity.pdbx_description
1 polymer ?
#
loop_
_entity_poly.entity_id
_entity_poly.type
_entity_poly.pdbx_seq_one_letter_code
_entity_poly.pdbx_strand_id
1 'polypeptide(L)'
;MGMRSALTVMAVLLVPVSVQAMSADEVVQKHCVACHQAGLGGAPKLDDTAAWAPRIATGVDAMTQTVLTGKGAMPPKGTCGSCDEATLKAAVEVLTSPLR
;
A
#
# COMPACT_ATOMS: atom_id res chain seq x y z
N MET A 1 15.11 -55.16 35.28
CA MET A 1 15.81 -54.05 34.65
C MET A 1 14.92 -53.51 33.53
N GLY A 2 14.17 -52.50 33.82
CA GLY A 2 13.26 -51.86 32.85
C GLY A 2 13.99 -50.80 32.03
N MET A 3 14.17 -51.03 30.75
CA MET A 3 14.53 -49.94 29.83
C MET A 3 13.33 -49.02 29.69
N ARG A 4 13.40 -47.86 30.32
CA ARG A 4 12.43 -46.78 30.08
C ARG A 4 12.85 -46.07 28.80
N SER A 5 12.19 -46.41 27.69
CA SER A 5 12.27 -45.61 26.48
C SER A 5 11.57 -44.29 26.73
N ALA A 6 12.36 -43.26 26.90
CA ALA A 6 11.83 -41.91 26.90
C ALA A 6 11.45 -41.54 25.45
N LEU A 7 10.18 -41.64 25.12
CA LEU A 7 9.62 -41.07 23.89
C LEU A 7 9.70 -39.55 24.01
N THR A 8 10.73 -38.98 23.44
CA THR A 8 10.81 -37.52 23.28
C THR A 8 9.82 -37.13 22.18
N VAL A 9 8.64 -36.69 22.61
CA VAL A 9 7.67 -36.11 21.68
C VAL A 9 8.20 -34.74 21.29
N MET A 10 8.76 -34.63 20.10
CA MET A 10 9.18 -33.39 19.52
C MET A 10 7.90 -32.66 19.03
N ALA A 11 7.44 -31.69 19.81
CA ALA A 11 6.33 -30.82 19.41
C ALA A 11 6.82 -29.90 18.30
N VAL A 12 6.38 -30.16 17.06
CA VAL A 12 6.60 -29.25 15.94
C VAL A 12 5.61 -28.10 16.11
N LEU A 13 6.11 -26.95 16.58
CA LEU A 13 5.35 -25.71 16.60
C LEU A 13 5.22 -25.21 15.15
N LEU A 14 4.08 -25.49 14.53
CA LEU A 14 3.70 -24.86 13.27
C LEU A 14 3.36 -23.41 13.57
N VAL A 15 4.32 -22.50 13.35
CA VAL A 15 4.05 -21.07 13.34
C VAL A 15 3.32 -20.77 12.03
N PRO A 16 2.05 -20.30 12.07
CA PRO A 16 1.38 -19.91 10.84
C PRO A 16 2.17 -18.75 10.20
N VAL A 17 2.62 -18.97 8.97
CA VAL A 17 3.20 -17.89 8.15
C VAL A 17 2.03 -17.00 7.77
N SER A 18 1.85 -15.91 8.49
CA SER A 18 0.89 -14.88 8.07
C SER A 18 1.47 -14.17 6.87
N VAL A 19 0.80 -14.32 5.71
CA VAL A 19 1.04 -13.46 4.57
C VAL A 19 0.48 -12.09 4.95
N GLN A 20 1.36 -11.19 5.38
CA GLN A 20 0.97 -9.83 5.68
C GLN A 20 0.71 -9.08 4.36
N ALA A 21 -0.44 -8.39 4.28
CA ALA A 21 -0.67 -7.42 3.24
C ALA A 21 0.43 -6.35 3.27
N MET A 22 0.74 -5.76 2.11
CA MET A 22 1.70 -4.67 2.01
C MET A 22 1.28 -3.53 2.93
N SER A 23 2.25 -2.94 3.65
CA SER A 23 2.01 -1.71 4.41
C SER A 23 1.72 -0.54 3.47
N ALA A 24 1.08 0.50 3.98
CA ALA A 24 0.82 1.72 3.22
C ALA A 24 2.10 2.33 2.66
N ASP A 25 3.16 2.38 3.45
CA ASP A 25 4.48 2.88 3.01
C ASP A 25 5.06 2.05 1.87
N GLU A 26 4.96 0.73 1.94
CA GLU A 26 5.43 -0.15 0.86
C GLU A 26 4.63 0.07 -0.42
N VAL A 27 3.33 0.23 -0.33
CA VAL A 27 2.47 0.54 -1.49
C VAL A 27 2.89 1.84 -2.14
N VAL A 28 3.10 2.89 -1.34
CA VAL A 28 3.57 4.20 -1.84
C VAL A 28 4.91 4.05 -2.56
N GLN A 29 5.87 3.39 -1.95
CA GLN A 29 7.21 3.24 -2.54
C GLN A 29 7.22 2.39 -3.80
N LYS A 30 6.43 1.32 -3.85
CA LYS A 30 6.44 0.38 -4.98
C LYS A 30 5.50 0.80 -6.12
N HIS A 31 4.39 1.45 -5.82
CA HIS A 31 3.33 1.67 -6.80
C HIS A 31 3.01 3.13 -7.10
N CYS A 32 3.27 4.04 -6.19
CA CYS A 32 2.88 5.44 -6.33
C CYS A 32 4.05 6.33 -6.78
N VAL A 33 5.18 6.22 -6.12
CA VAL A 33 6.37 7.07 -6.33
C VAL A 33 6.91 6.95 -7.75
N ALA A 34 6.79 5.78 -8.38
CA ALA A 34 7.27 5.55 -9.74
C ALA A 34 6.77 6.60 -10.75
N CYS A 35 5.52 7.05 -10.63
CA CYS A 35 4.93 8.07 -11.49
C CYS A 35 4.90 9.46 -10.85
N HIS A 36 4.56 9.52 -9.56
CA HIS A 36 4.35 10.81 -8.88
C HIS A 36 5.65 11.54 -8.50
N GLN A 37 6.78 10.87 -8.45
CA GLN A 37 8.05 11.54 -8.20
C GLN A 37 8.51 12.37 -9.41
N ALA A 38 8.44 11.79 -10.59
CA ALA A 38 8.92 12.42 -11.83
C ALA A 38 7.83 13.13 -12.63
N GLY A 39 6.56 12.94 -12.29
CA GLY A 39 5.43 13.48 -13.04
C GLY A 39 5.13 12.72 -14.33
N LEU A 40 5.38 11.41 -14.37
CA LEU A 40 5.12 10.58 -15.53
C LEU A 40 3.65 10.60 -15.91
N GLY A 41 3.37 10.71 -17.22
CA GLY A 41 2.00 10.71 -17.74
C GLY A 41 1.12 11.86 -17.23
N GLY A 42 1.72 12.96 -16.78
CA GLY A 42 0.99 14.09 -16.21
C GLY A 42 0.62 13.93 -14.75
N ALA A 43 1.16 12.93 -14.06
CA ALA A 43 0.94 12.74 -12.62
C ALA A 43 1.41 13.98 -11.83
N PRO A 44 0.61 14.48 -10.86
CA PRO A 44 1.06 15.57 -10.01
C PRO A 44 2.27 15.14 -9.19
N LYS A 45 3.33 15.93 -9.26
CA LYS A 45 4.57 15.63 -8.55
C LYS A 45 4.40 15.80 -7.04
N LEU A 46 5.13 14.99 -6.27
CA LEU A 46 5.06 14.99 -4.80
C LEU A 46 5.55 16.30 -4.15
N ASP A 47 6.34 17.10 -4.86
CA ASP A 47 6.81 18.41 -4.41
C ASP A 47 5.94 19.57 -4.88
N ASP A 48 4.93 19.31 -5.71
CA ASP A 48 4.03 20.33 -6.24
C ASP A 48 2.76 20.46 -5.38
N THR A 49 2.88 21.20 -4.30
CA THR A 49 1.77 21.43 -3.36
C THR A 49 0.58 22.12 -4.03
N ALA A 50 0.83 23.01 -5.00
CA ALA A 50 -0.23 23.70 -5.72
C ALA A 50 -1.07 22.74 -6.59
N ALA A 51 -0.44 21.77 -7.24
CA ALA A 51 -1.14 20.75 -8.01
C ALA A 51 -1.96 19.82 -7.11
N TRP A 52 -1.49 19.53 -5.92
CA TRP A 52 -2.17 18.65 -4.97
C TRP A 52 -3.31 19.32 -4.20
N ALA A 53 -3.22 20.63 -3.96
CA ALA A 53 -4.20 21.35 -3.14
C ALA A 53 -5.66 21.11 -3.57
N PRO A 54 -6.06 21.24 -4.85
CA PRO A 54 -7.44 20.97 -5.25
C PRO A 54 -7.83 19.51 -5.12
N ARG A 55 -6.87 18.58 -5.24
CA ARG A 55 -7.12 17.13 -5.06
C ARG A 55 -7.34 16.80 -3.59
N ILE A 56 -6.49 17.29 -2.73
CA ILE A 56 -6.59 17.12 -1.27
C ILE A 56 -7.89 17.73 -0.74
N ALA A 57 -8.33 18.85 -1.31
CA ALA A 57 -9.58 19.50 -0.94
C ALA A 57 -10.82 18.62 -1.17
N THR A 58 -10.75 17.65 -2.09
CA THR A 58 -11.85 16.71 -2.31
C THR A 58 -11.99 15.66 -1.21
N GLY A 59 -10.96 15.47 -0.42
CA GLY A 59 -10.94 14.50 0.67
C GLY A 59 -10.29 13.16 0.30
N VAL A 60 -9.88 12.44 1.33
CA VAL A 60 -9.16 11.16 1.15
C VAL A 60 -10.01 10.09 0.47
N ASP A 61 -11.31 10.06 0.74
CA ASP A 61 -12.20 9.06 0.13
C ASP A 61 -12.34 9.30 -1.37
N ALA A 62 -12.50 10.55 -1.81
CA ALA A 62 -12.59 10.88 -3.23
C ALA A 62 -11.27 10.57 -3.97
N MET A 63 -10.13 10.88 -3.35
CA MET A 63 -8.83 10.53 -3.92
C MET A 63 -8.64 9.01 -3.99
N THR A 64 -9.10 8.27 -3.00
CA THR A 64 -9.04 6.80 -3.00
C THR A 64 -9.88 6.22 -4.13
N GLN A 65 -11.07 6.75 -4.39
CA GLN A 65 -11.89 6.33 -5.52
C GLN A 65 -11.19 6.57 -6.86
N THR A 66 -10.50 7.69 -7.01
CA THR A 66 -9.68 7.98 -8.20
C THR A 66 -8.57 6.95 -8.38
N VAL A 67 -7.91 6.55 -7.30
CA VAL A 67 -6.88 5.50 -7.35
C VAL A 67 -7.49 4.15 -7.75
N LEU A 68 -8.63 3.79 -7.17
CA LEU A 68 -9.32 2.51 -7.48
C LEU A 68 -9.68 2.38 -8.95
N THR A 69 -10.22 3.43 -9.52
CA THR A 69 -10.73 3.42 -10.90
C THR A 69 -9.69 3.81 -11.94
N GLY A 70 -8.63 4.51 -11.53
CA GLY A 70 -7.66 5.12 -12.43
C GLY A 70 -8.18 6.44 -13.01
N LYS A 71 -7.28 7.20 -13.61
CA LYS A 71 -7.61 8.46 -14.28
C LYS A 71 -6.56 8.80 -15.33
N GLY A 72 -6.99 8.93 -16.60
CA GLY A 72 -6.04 9.21 -17.69
C GLY A 72 -4.95 8.16 -17.77
N ALA A 73 -3.70 8.56 -17.69
CA ALA A 73 -2.54 7.65 -17.72
C ALA A 73 -2.35 6.87 -16.42
N MET A 74 -3.02 7.26 -15.33
CA MET A 74 -2.95 6.55 -14.06
C MET A 74 -3.78 5.26 -14.15
N PRO A 75 -3.15 4.07 -14.03
CA PRO A 75 -3.88 2.82 -14.07
C PRO A 75 -4.73 2.60 -12.81
N PRO A 76 -5.78 1.76 -12.90
CA PRO A 76 -6.55 1.36 -11.73
C PRO A 76 -5.65 0.81 -10.63
N LYS A 77 -5.91 1.21 -9.39
CA LYS A 77 -5.14 0.83 -8.19
C LYS A 77 -3.66 1.24 -8.23
N GLY A 78 -3.26 2.15 -9.15
CA GLY A 78 -1.85 2.56 -9.29
C GLY A 78 -0.92 1.38 -9.53
N THR A 79 -1.34 0.36 -10.31
CA THR A 79 -0.65 -0.92 -10.57
C THR A 79 -0.64 -1.92 -9.41
N CYS A 80 -1.18 -1.58 -8.24
CA CYS A 80 -1.26 -2.52 -7.11
C CYS A 80 -2.52 -3.39 -7.20
N GLY A 81 -2.55 -4.35 -8.12
CA GLY A 81 -3.71 -5.20 -8.33
C GLY A 81 -4.16 -6.02 -7.12
N SER A 82 -3.25 -6.30 -6.19
CA SER A 82 -3.54 -7.05 -4.96
C SER A 82 -4.01 -6.17 -3.79
N CYS A 83 -3.95 -4.83 -3.94
CA CYS A 83 -4.37 -3.91 -2.90
C CYS A 83 -5.89 -3.81 -2.81
N ASP A 84 -6.43 -3.88 -1.60
CA ASP A 84 -7.81 -3.57 -1.33
C ASP A 84 -8.02 -2.05 -1.11
N GLU A 85 -9.28 -1.63 -1.00
CA GLU A 85 -9.62 -0.22 -0.82
C GLU A 85 -9.02 0.37 0.46
N ALA A 86 -9.05 -0.38 1.57
CA ALA A 86 -8.52 0.08 2.84
C ALA A 86 -7.00 0.31 2.77
N THR A 87 -6.27 -0.58 2.11
CA THR A 87 -4.83 -0.44 1.89
C THR A 87 -4.52 0.75 1.00
N LEU A 88 -5.28 0.94 -0.07
CA LEU A 88 -5.12 2.08 -0.97
C LEU A 88 -5.45 3.41 -0.28
N LYS A 89 -6.48 3.44 0.55
CA LYS A 89 -6.82 4.63 1.35
C LYS A 89 -5.68 5.01 2.28
N ALA A 90 -5.12 4.05 3.00
CA ALA A 90 -3.97 4.26 3.87
C ALA A 90 -2.74 4.77 3.07
N ALA A 91 -2.52 4.24 1.86
CA ALA A 91 -1.46 4.70 0.97
C ALA A 91 -1.67 6.15 0.52
N VAL A 92 -2.91 6.54 0.18
CA VAL A 92 -3.26 7.93 -0.17
C VAL A 92 -2.98 8.86 1.01
N GLU A 93 -3.33 8.46 2.22
CA GLU A 93 -3.05 9.24 3.43
C GLU A 93 -1.54 9.44 3.65
N VAL A 94 -0.75 8.39 3.50
CA VAL A 94 0.72 8.48 3.61
C VAL A 94 1.30 9.36 2.51
N LEU A 95 0.89 9.18 1.27
CA LEU A 95 1.38 9.94 0.12
C LEU A 95 1.11 11.43 0.27
N THR A 96 -0.08 11.80 0.72
CA THR A 96 -0.52 13.19 0.80
C THR A 96 -0.20 13.88 2.11
N SER A 97 0.19 13.15 3.15
CA SER A 97 0.49 13.67 4.48
C SER A 97 1.47 14.84 4.46
N PRO A 98 2.61 14.79 3.72
CA PRO A 98 3.54 15.92 3.66
C PRO A 98 3.02 17.15 2.91
N LEU A 99 1.90 17.00 2.18
CA LEU A 99 1.36 18.03 1.29
C LEU A 99 0.16 18.77 1.91
N ARG A 100 -0.28 18.34 3.07
CA ARG A 100 -1.41 18.92 3.80
C ARG A 100 -1.01 20.03 4.74
#